data_b961031e34d0d7bf64616b8e7a5fa5b5
#
_entry.id   b961031e34d0d7bf64616b8e7a5fa5b5
#
_cell.length_a   1.000
_cell.length_b   1.000
_cell.length_c   1.000
_cell.angle_alpha   90.00
_cell.angle_beta   90.00
_cell.angle_gamma   90.00
#
_symmetry.space_group_name_H-M   'P 1'
#
loop_
_entity.id
_entity.type
_entity.pdbx_description
1 polymer ?
#
loop_
_entity_poly.entity_id
_entity_poly.type
_entity_poly.pdbx_seq_one_letter_code
_entity_poly.pdbx_strand_id
1 'polypeptide(L)'
;MLDHFKSRWDIQQNWQLLFPVFGLLGLGYSAYKLAYLLTNSLPQIVTVLSAILLFIVLLKLTLLIFKKLENKWVVDYKWEMIRIFIVFAITGSSSMLIGKPIMQFIGITKENLNPILYWVLFIIIGLIFYQILLVMFGWLFGQFQFFWEFEKKMLKRFGLGKFFN
;
A
#
# COMPACT_ATOMS: atom_id res chain seq x y z
N MET A 1 3.82 -22.39 -19.21
CA MET A 1 3.08 -21.71 -18.14
C MET A 1 3.75 -20.39 -17.74
N LEU A 2 5.06 -20.38 -17.48
CA LEU A 2 5.81 -19.15 -17.10
C LEU A 2 5.82 -18.10 -18.22
N ASP A 3 6.01 -18.51 -19.47
CA ASP A 3 6.04 -17.58 -20.62
C ASP A 3 4.68 -16.94 -20.87
N HIS A 4 3.60 -17.68 -20.67
CA HIS A 4 2.24 -17.14 -20.75
C HIS A 4 1.98 -16.12 -19.63
N PHE A 5 2.50 -16.35 -18.42
CA PHE A 5 2.41 -15.38 -17.32
C PHE A 5 3.21 -14.11 -17.63
N LYS A 6 4.46 -14.26 -18.13
CA LYS A 6 5.29 -13.12 -18.53
C LYS A 6 4.64 -12.27 -19.61
N SER A 7 4.12 -12.93 -20.66
CA SER A 7 3.40 -12.24 -21.75
C SER A 7 2.18 -11.49 -21.25
N ARG A 8 1.39 -12.09 -20.34
CA ARG A 8 0.17 -11.46 -19.78
C ARG A 8 0.47 -10.21 -18.94
N TRP A 9 1.62 -10.18 -18.26
CA TRP A 9 2.04 -9.10 -17.37
C TRP A 9 3.09 -8.18 -17.98
N ASP A 10 3.39 -8.31 -19.27
CA ASP A 10 4.39 -7.53 -20.00
C ASP A 10 5.79 -7.59 -19.34
N ILE A 11 6.15 -8.74 -18.76
CA ILE A 11 7.43 -8.98 -18.08
C ILE A 11 8.52 -9.24 -19.13
N GLN A 12 9.48 -8.32 -19.21
CA GLN A 12 10.58 -8.36 -20.19
C GLN A 12 11.81 -9.10 -19.64
N GLN A 13 12.05 -9.00 -18.33
CA GLN A 13 13.25 -9.53 -17.68
C GLN A 13 12.89 -10.40 -16.48
N ASN A 14 13.72 -11.41 -16.17
CA ASN A 14 13.44 -12.36 -15.10
C ASN A 14 13.38 -11.73 -13.69
N TRP A 15 14.17 -10.69 -13.43
CA TRP A 15 14.14 -10.00 -12.13
C TRP A 15 12.80 -9.33 -11.81
N GLN A 16 12.05 -8.96 -12.84
CA GLN A 16 10.72 -8.34 -12.67
C GLN A 16 9.70 -9.31 -12.05
N LEU A 17 9.97 -10.63 -12.14
CA LEU A 17 9.16 -11.66 -11.46
C LEU A 17 9.20 -11.55 -9.93
N LEU A 18 10.19 -10.87 -9.37
CA LEU A 18 10.27 -10.62 -7.93
C LEU A 18 9.04 -9.84 -7.42
N PHE A 19 8.50 -8.90 -8.21
CA PHE A 19 7.35 -8.10 -7.78
C PHE A 19 6.06 -8.91 -7.63
N PRO A 20 5.63 -9.75 -8.60
CA PRO A 20 4.53 -10.67 -8.39
C PRO A 20 4.74 -11.60 -7.18
N VAL A 21 5.96 -12.11 -6.98
CA VAL A 21 6.27 -12.97 -5.82
C VAL A 21 6.09 -12.19 -4.51
N PHE A 22 6.69 -11.00 -4.39
CA PHE A 22 6.51 -10.16 -3.20
C PHE A 22 5.05 -9.73 -3.01
N GLY A 23 4.33 -9.43 -4.09
CA GLY A 23 2.90 -9.14 -4.03
C GLY A 23 2.08 -10.28 -3.45
N LEU A 24 2.32 -11.52 -3.92
CA LEU A 24 1.64 -12.72 -3.41
C LEU A 24 2.01 -13.00 -1.94
N LEU A 25 3.28 -12.87 -1.56
CA LEU A 25 3.73 -13.04 -0.18
C LEU A 25 3.08 -11.99 0.74
N GLY A 26 3.03 -10.72 0.32
CA GLY A 26 2.38 -9.64 1.06
C GLY A 26 0.88 -9.87 1.23
N LEU A 27 0.18 -10.31 0.17
CA LEU A 27 -1.23 -10.69 0.24
C LEU A 27 -1.45 -11.89 1.16
N GLY A 28 -0.60 -12.91 1.09
CA GLY A 28 -0.67 -14.09 1.95
C GLY A 28 -0.49 -13.73 3.43
N TYR A 29 0.51 -12.92 3.73
CA TYR A 29 0.74 -12.39 5.07
C TYR A 29 -0.46 -11.59 5.59
N SER A 30 -1.01 -10.71 4.77
CA SER A 30 -2.16 -9.88 5.12
C SER A 30 -3.41 -10.73 5.37
N ALA A 31 -3.65 -11.73 4.51
CA ALA A 31 -4.75 -12.68 4.66
C ALA A 31 -4.64 -13.49 5.95
N TYR A 32 -3.45 -14.01 6.25
CA TYR A 32 -3.20 -14.76 7.50
C TYR A 32 -3.40 -13.88 8.74
N LYS A 33 -2.84 -12.67 8.74
CA LYS A 33 -2.97 -11.75 9.86
C LYS A 33 -4.41 -11.33 10.11
N LEU A 34 -5.18 -11.08 9.04
CA LEU A 34 -6.60 -10.77 9.13
C LEU A 34 -7.41 -11.97 9.63
N ALA A 35 -7.14 -13.18 9.11
CA ALA A 35 -7.76 -14.41 9.59
C ALA A 35 -7.49 -14.61 11.08
N TYR A 36 -6.24 -14.46 11.50
CA TYR A 36 -5.86 -14.60 12.91
C TYR A 36 -6.60 -13.62 13.81
N LEU A 37 -6.77 -12.37 13.41
CA LEU A 37 -7.54 -11.38 14.17
C LEU A 37 -9.01 -11.77 14.35
N LEU A 38 -9.59 -12.46 13.36
CA LEU A 38 -10.99 -12.86 13.38
C LEU A 38 -11.23 -14.21 14.07
N THR A 39 -10.20 -15.07 14.16
CA THR A 39 -10.35 -16.49 14.59
C THR A 39 -9.37 -16.89 15.69
N ASN A 40 -8.75 -15.94 16.39
CA ASN A 40 -7.72 -16.20 17.41
C ASN A 40 -8.22 -17.03 18.60
N SER A 41 -9.54 -17.05 18.86
CA SER A 41 -10.20 -17.86 19.88
C SER A 41 -10.62 -19.26 19.39
N LEU A 42 -10.43 -19.57 18.11
CA LEU A 42 -10.84 -20.82 17.46
C LEU A 42 -9.63 -21.74 17.22
N PRO A 43 -9.85 -23.03 16.93
CA PRO A 43 -8.76 -23.94 16.58
C PRO A 43 -7.94 -23.44 15.41
N GLN A 44 -6.63 -23.69 15.43
CA GLN A 44 -5.68 -23.23 14.40
C GLN A 44 -6.09 -23.60 12.97
N ILE A 45 -6.74 -24.76 12.79
CA ILE A 45 -7.23 -25.21 11.48
C ILE A 45 -8.23 -24.22 10.89
N VAL A 46 -9.11 -23.62 11.71
CA VAL A 46 -10.09 -22.62 11.28
C VAL A 46 -9.36 -21.34 10.80
N THR A 47 -8.32 -20.92 11.51
CA THR A 47 -7.50 -19.78 11.11
C THR A 47 -6.84 -20.02 9.75
N VAL A 48 -6.28 -21.21 9.53
CA VAL A 48 -5.63 -21.55 8.25
C VAL A 48 -6.64 -21.58 7.11
N LEU A 49 -7.80 -22.23 7.29
CA LEU A 49 -8.85 -22.27 6.27
C LEU A 49 -9.39 -20.88 5.95
N SER A 50 -9.61 -20.05 6.98
CA SER A 50 -10.03 -18.65 6.81
C SER A 50 -8.97 -17.83 6.09
N ALA A 51 -7.68 -18.03 6.36
CA ALA A 51 -6.58 -17.36 5.69
C ALA A 51 -6.53 -17.72 4.19
N ILE A 52 -6.73 -18.99 3.84
CA ILE A 52 -6.77 -19.42 2.44
C ILE A 52 -7.96 -18.76 1.71
N LEU A 53 -9.15 -18.77 2.33
CA LEU A 53 -10.33 -18.13 1.75
C LEU A 53 -10.10 -16.63 1.54
N LEU A 54 -9.61 -15.93 2.57
CA LEU A 54 -9.30 -14.50 2.49
C LEU A 54 -8.24 -14.20 1.45
N PHE A 55 -7.20 -15.04 1.32
CA PHE A 55 -6.18 -14.89 0.28
C PHE A 55 -6.80 -14.93 -1.12
N ILE A 56 -7.68 -15.89 -1.39
CA ILE A 56 -8.37 -15.99 -2.69
C ILE A 56 -9.24 -14.76 -2.95
N VAL A 57 -9.97 -14.29 -1.93
CA VAL A 57 -10.81 -13.09 -2.05
C VAL A 57 -9.96 -11.85 -2.31
N LEU A 58 -8.91 -11.63 -1.52
CA LEU A 58 -8.00 -10.50 -1.69
C LEU A 58 -7.29 -10.52 -3.05
N LEU A 59 -6.86 -11.68 -3.50
CA LEU A 59 -6.23 -11.84 -4.81
C LEU A 59 -7.20 -11.48 -5.95
N LYS A 60 -8.43 -12.01 -5.91
CA LYS A 60 -9.45 -11.65 -6.90
C LYS A 60 -9.76 -10.16 -6.87
N LEU A 61 -9.92 -9.57 -5.69
CA LEU A 61 -10.18 -8.15 -5.54
C LEU A 61 -9.02 -7.31 -6.12
N THR A 62 -7.78 -7.66 -5.82
CA THR A 62 -6.59 -6.99 -6.36
C THR A 62 -6.55 -7.05 -7.89
N LEU A 63 -6.82 -8.22 -8.48
CA LEU A 63 -6.87 -8.38 -9.93
C LEU A 63 -8.01 -7.58 -10.58
N LEU A 64 -9.18 -7.48 -9.94
CA LEU A 64 -10.28 -6.63 -10.39
C LEU A 64 -9.91 -5.14 -10.33
N ILE A 65 -9.23 -4.72 -9.26
CA ILE A 65 -8.72 -3.35 -9.13
C ILE A 65 -7.71 -3.05 -10.24
N PHE A 66 -6.76 -3.95 -10.50
CA PHE A 66 -5.79 -3.78 -11.59
C PHE A 66 -6.48 -3.62 -12.94
N LYS A 67 -7.45 -4.46 -13.27
CA LYS A 67 -8.23 -4.34 -14.50
C LYS A 67 -8.92 -2.98 -14.62
N LYS A 68 -9.43 -2.42 -13.52
CA LYS A 68 -10.08 -1.10 -13.50
C LYS A 68 -9.08 0.06 -13.60
N LEU A 69 -7.86 -0.12 -13.10
CA LEU A 69 -6.81 0.89 -13.07
C LEU A 69 -5.93 0.88 -14.33
N GLU A 70 -5.85 -0.22 -15.04
CA GLU A 70 -5.06 -0.39 -16.27
C GLU A 70 -5.27 0.76 -17.28
N ASN A 71 -6.50 1.23 -17.42
CA ASN A 71 -6.85 2.33 -18.33
C ASN A 71 -6.72 3.73 -17.71
N LYS A 72 -6.40 3.83 -16.42
CA LYS A 72 -6.35 5.10 -15.69
C LYS A 72 -4.94 5.49 -15.25
N TRP A 73 -4.09 4.51 -15.07
CA TRP A 73 -2.72 4.70 -14.65
C TRP A 73 -1.80 4.74 -15.86
N VAL A 74 -0.92 5.72 -15.87
CA VAL A 74 0.13 5.84 -16.89
C VAL A 74 1.29 4.95 -16.43
N VAL A 75 1.32 3.72 -16.94
CA VAL A 75 2.39 2.73 -16.71
C VAL A 75 2.82 2.20 -18.06
N ASP A 76 4.12 1.94 -18.23
CA ASP A 76 4.66 1.42 -19.49
C ASP A 76 4.38 -0.09 -19.63
N TYR A 77 4.37 -0.80 -18.50
CA TYR A 77 4.16 -2.25 -18.45
C TYR A 77 3.18 -2.64 -17.33
N LYS A 78 2.38 -3.67 -17.56
CA LYS A 78 1.36 -4.13 -16.57
C LYS A 78 1.97 -4.56 -15.23
N TRP A 79 3.15 -5.18 -15.21
CA TRP A 79 3.81 -5.57 -13.97
C TRP A 79 4.16 -4.40 -13.05
N GLU A 80 4.29 -3.19 -13.59
CA GLU A 80 4.55 -1.99 -12.80
C GLU A 80 3.40 -1.64 -11.87
N MET A 81 2.16 -2.01 -12.21
CA MET A 81 1.03 -1.86 -11.29
C MET A 81 1.25 -2.64 -9.99
N ILE A 82 1.84 -3.84 -10.07
CA ILE A 82 2.17 -4.62 -8.86
C ILE A 82 3.22 -3.87 -8.04
N ARG A 83 4.25 -3.33 -8.69
CA ARG A 83 5.30 -2.51 -8.03
C ARG A 83 4.71 -1.30 -7.33
N ILE A 84 3.83 -0.57 -7.99
CA ILE A 84 3.11 0.57 -7.42
C ILE A 84 2.28 0.16 -6.19
N PHE A 85 1.55 -0.94 -6.26
CA PHE A 85 0.80 -1.47 -5.12
C PHE A 85 1.68 -1.84 -3.93
N ILE A 86 2.85 -2.44 -4.18
CA ILE A 86 3.84 -2.74 -3.14
C ILE A 86 4.33 -1.44 -2.48
N VAL A 87 4.62 -0.40 -3.26
CA VAL A 87 5.01 0.91 -2.72
C VAL A 87 3.92 1.48 -1.84
N PHE A 88 2.65 1.47 -2.26
CA PHE A 88 1.52 1.91 -1.43
C PHE A 88 1.43 1.11 -0.12
N ALA A 89 1.59 -0.21 -0.17
CA ALA A 89 1.53 -1.07 1.02
C ALA A 89 2.67 -0.77 2.00
N ILE A 90 3.91 -0.63 1.51
CA ILE A 90 5.08 -0.29 2.33
C ILE A 90 4.91 1.11 2.92
N THR A 91 4.50 2.09 2.12
CA THR A 91 4.28 3.46 2.57
C THR A 91 3.22 3.53 3.66
N GLY A 92 2.08 2.88 3.46
CA GLY A 92 1.00 2.85 4.46
C GLY A 92 1.44 2.23 5.78
N SER A 93 2.16 1.10 5.74
CA SER A 93 2.70 0.45 6.94
C SER A 93 3.75 1.32 7.64
N SER A 94 4.66 1.92 6.88
CA SER A 94 5.74 2.76 7.41
C SER A 94 5.21 4.05 8.02
N SER A 95 4.22 4.69 7.41
CA SER A 95 3.64 5.94 7.94
C SER A 95 2.98 5.74 9.31
N MET A 96 2.34 4.60 9.53
CA MET A 96 1.77 4.25 10.85
C MET A 96 2.85 4.00 11.91
N LEU A 97 3.98 3.38 11.52
CA LEU A 97 5.10 3.13 12.43
C LEU A 97 5.81 4.42 12.82
N ILE A 98 5.94 5.37 11.90
CA ILE A 98 6.62 6.65 12.11
C ILE A 98 5.70 7.64 12.84
N GLY A 99 4.42 7.62 12.60
CA GLY A 99 3.45 8.56 13.17
C GLY A 99 3.43 8.57 14.70
N LYS A 100 3.49 7.39 15.34
CA LYS A 100 3.49 7.30 16.82
C LYS A 100 4.73 7.92 17.48
N PRO A 101 5.98 7.57 17.09
CA PRO A 101 7.18 8.20 17.63
C PRO A 101 7.21 9.71 17.45
N ILE A 102 6.75 10.22 16.30
CA ILE A 102 6.70 11.64 16.03
C ILE A 102 5.72 12.36 16.97
N MET A 103 4.52 11.81 17.14
CA MET A 103 3.55 12.36 18.10
C MET A 103 4.14 12.45 19.51
N GLN A 104 4.83 11.41 19.95
CA GLN A 104 5.50 11.38 21.26
C GLN A 104 6.61 12.42 21.34
N PHE A 105 7.42 12.56 20.28
CA PHE A 105 8.52 13.53 20.23
C PHE A 105 8.04 14.99 20.34
N ILE A 106 6.89 15.31 19.75
CA ILE A 106 6.26 16.65 19.88
C ILE A 106 5.42 16.79 21.17
N GLY A 107 5.49 15.80 22.09
CA GLY A 107 4.77 15.87 23.36
C GLY A 107 3.26 15.61 23.27
N ILE A 108 2.78 15.09 22.14
CA ILE A 108 1.36 14.77 21.94
C ILE A 108 1.12 13.31 22.32
N THR A 109 0.49 13.09 23.49
CA THR A 109 0.14 11.77 24.00
C THR A 109 -1.37 11.66 24.24
N LYS A 110 -1.84 10.42 24.36
CA LYS A 110 -3.27 10.17 24.68
C LYS A 110 -3.66 10.66 26.07
N GLU A 111 -2.68 10.85 26.94
CA GLU A 111 -2.87 11.31 28.32
C GLU A 111 -3.03 12.83 28.41
N ASN A 112 -2.38 13.57 27.45
CA ASN A 112 -2.35 15.03 27.46
C ASN A 112 -3.47 15.67 26.63
N LEU A 113 -4.14 14.90 25.79
CA LEU A 113 -5.15 15.40 24.86
C LEU A 113 -6.44 14.60 24.89
N ASN A 114 -7.54 15.29 24.58
CA ASN A 114 -8.80 14.61 24.31
C ASN A 114 -8.61 13.53 23.25
N PRO A 115 -9.15 12.30 23.45
CA PRO A 115 -9.00 11.20 22.50
C PRO A 115 -9.33 11.54 21.04
N ILE A 116 -10.38 12.33 20.81
CA ILE A 116 -10.79 12.74 19.47
C ILE A 116 -9.70 13.62 18.84
N LEU A 117 -9.21 14.62 19.56
CA LEU A 117 -8.17 15.53 19.08
C LEU A 117 -6.85 14.79 18.82
N TYR A 118 -6.49 13.85 19.70
CA TYR A 118 -5.34 12.98 19.50
C TYR A 118 -5.42 12.21 18.19
N TRP A 119 -6.57 11.57 17.90
CA TRP A 119 -6.72 10.80 16.69
C TRP A 119 -6.74 11.66 15.42
N VAL A 120 -7.36 12.84 15.49
CA VAL A 120 -7.35 13.81 14.37
C VAL A 120 -5.91 14.24 14.05
N LEU A 121 -5.13 14.63 15.07
CA LEU A 121 -3.73 15.02 14.88
C LEU A 121 -2.88 13.84 14.37
N PHE A 122 -3.09 12.64 14.91
CA PHE A 122 -2.41 11.44 14.45
C PHE A 122 -2.65 11.16 12.97
N ILE A 123 -3.89 11.32 12.50
CA ILE A 123 -4.24 11.15 11.09
C ILE A 123 -3.59 12.24 10.24
N ILE A 124 -3.64 13.50 10.65
CA ILE A 124 -3.04 14.62 9.90
C ILE A 124 -1.53 14.45 9.77
N ILE A 125 -0.84 14.16 10.87
CA ILE A 125 0.61 13.93 10.89
C ILE A 125 0.94 12.70 10.05
N GLY A 126 0.19 11.61 10.24
CA GLY A 126 0.35 10.39 9.44
C GLY A 126 0.18 10.64 7.93
N LEU A 127 -0.77 11.48 7.52
CA LEU A 127 -0.97 11.85 6.11
C LEU A 127 0.22 12.65 5.57
N ILE A 128 0.75 13.61 6.31
CA ILE A 128 1.92 14.40 5.88
C ILE A 128 3.12 13.47 5.65
N PHE A 129 3.42 12.60 6.63
CA PHE A 129 4.52 11.63 6.47
C PHE A 129 4.25 10.61 5.37
N TYR A 130 3.00 10.18 5.21
CA TYR A 130 2.62 9.30 4.11
C TYR A 130 3.00 9.91 2.76
N GLN A 131 2.74 11.19 2.50
CA GLN A 131 3.08 11.87 1.25
C GLN A 131 4.60 11.87 1.00
N ILE A 132 5.37 12.23 2.01
CA ILE A 132 6.85 12.25 1.92
C ILE A 132 7.38 10.84 1.63
N LEU A 133 6.91 9.85 2.38
CA LEU A 133 7.32 8.46 2.21
C LEU A 133 6.90 7.89 0.87
N LEU A 134 5.73 8.27 0.35
CA LEU A 134 5.22 7.79 -0.92
C LEU A 134 6.13 8.22 -2.08
N VAL A 135 6.56 9.48 -2.10
CA VAL A 135 7.50 9.98 -3.12
C VAL A 135 8.88 9.35 -2.94
N MET A 136 9.35 9.23 -1.69
CA MET A 136 10.65 8.61 -1.37
C MET A 136 10.70 7.14 -1.80
N PHE A 137 9.70 6.33 -1.42
CA PHE A 137 9.63 4.94 -1.85
C PHE A 137 9.34 4.81 -3.35
N GLY A 138 8.55 5.70 -3.91
CA GLY A 138 8.34 5.79 -5.35
C GLY A 138 9.66 5.98 -6.11
N TRP A 139 10.53 6.85 -5.60
CA TRP A 139 11.88 7.05 -6.14
C TRP A 139 12.75 5.79 -5.96
N LEU A 140 12.78 5.23 -4.76
CA LEU A 140 13.57 4.02 -4.44
C LEU A 140 13.20 2.82 -5.31
N PHE A 141 11.91 2.67 -5.61
CA PHE A 141 11.40 1.60 -6.46
C PHE A 141 11.37 1.95 -7.96
N GLY A 142 11.95 3.09 -8.37
CA GLY A 142 12.04 3.49 -9.78
C GLY A 142 10.69 3.90 -10.42
N GLN A 143 9.73 4.36 -9.60
CA GLN A 143 8.42 4.85 -10.02
C GLN A 143 8.19 6.32 -9.61
N PHE A 144 9.27 7.09 -9.51
CA PHE A 144 9.21 8.49 -9.05
C PHE A 144 8.19 9.31 -9.83
N GLN A 145 8.22 9.23 -11.16
CA GLN A 145 7.35 10.04 -12.01
C GLN A 145 5.87 9.76 -11.77
N PHE A 146 5.49 8.48 -11.63
CA PHE A 146 4.13 8.08 -11.31
C PHE A 146 3.67 8.68 -9.98
N PHE A 147 4.47 8.51 -8.91
CA PHE A 147 4.09 8.98 -7.58
C PHE A 147 4.12 10.50 -7.46
N TRP A 148 5.05 11.17 -8.13
CA TRP A 148 5.10 12.62 -8.18
C TRP A 148 3.87 13.23 -8.88
N GLU A 149 3.44 12.65 -10.00
CA GLU A 149 2.21 13.07 -10.68
C GLU A 149 0.95 12.76 -9.84
N PHE A 150 0.95 11.63 -9.14
CA PHE A 150 -0.12 11.26 -8.22
C PHE A 150 -0.24 12.29 -7.08
N GLU A 151 0.88 12.64 -6.45
CA GLU A 151 0.94 13.65 -5.40
C GLU A 151 0.48 15.03 -5.88
N LYS A 152 0.96 15.49 -7.01
CA LYS A 152 0.51 16.76 -7.59
C LYS A 152 -1.01 16.79 -7.80
N LYS A 153 -1.58 15.70 -8.32
CA LYS A 153 -3.04 15.60 -8.50
C LYS A 153 -3.79 15.63 -7.18
N MET A 154 -3.25 14.99 -6.15
CA MET A 154 -3.86 14.94 -4.83
C MET A 154 -3.77 16.30 -4.14
N LEU A 155 -2.61 16.94 -4.10
CA LEU A 155 -2.41 18.27 -3.52
C LEU A 155 -3.27 19.34 -4.21
N LYS A 156 -3.45 19.25 -5.54
CA LYS A 156 -4.39 20.12 -6.27
C LYS A 156 -5.83 19.98 -5.76
N ARG A 157 -6.26 18.77 -5.41
CA ARG A 157 -7.61 18.54 -4.83
C ARG A 157 -7.77 19.13 -3.44
N PHE A 158 -6.69 19.21 -2.65
CA PHE A 158 -6.67 19.87 -1.34
C PHE A 158 -6.53 21.39 -1.41
N GLY A 159 -6.60 21.99 -2.60
CA GLY A 159 -6.51 23.45 -2.78
C GLY A 159 -5.09 23.99 -2.85
N LEU A 160 -4.07 23.13 -2.79
CA LEU A 160 -2.65 23.52 -2.85
C LEU A 160 -2.12 23.61 -4.29
N GLY A 161 -3.01 23.60 -5.30
CA GLY A 161 -2.63 23.61 -6.73
C GLY A 161 -1.80 24.83 -7.15
N LYS A 162 -1.91 25.95 -6.43
CA LYS A 162 -1.14 27.19 -6.73
C LYS A 162 0.37 27.03 -6.57
N PHE A 163 0.84 26.01 -5.83
CA PHE A 163 2.27 25.75 -5.60
C PHE A 163 2.91 24.85 -6.65
N PHE A 164 2.12 24.31 -7.59
CA PHE A 164 2.57 23.30 -8.56
C PHE A 164 2.25 23.65 -10.02
N ASN A 165 2.09 24.94 -10.29
CA ASN A 165 1.99 25.48 -11.67
C ASN A 165 3.36 25.88 -12.15
#